data_76ef7c5c3abca2cad36a156875cd339d
#
_entry.id   76ef7c5c3abca2cad36a156875cd339d
#
_cell.length_a   1.000
_cell.length_b   1.000
_cell.length_c   1.000
_cell.angle_alpha   90.00
_cell.angle_beta   90.00
_cell.angle_gamma   90.00
#
_symmetry.space_group_name_H-M   'P 1'
#
loop_
_entity.id
_entity.type
_entity.pdbx_description
1 polymer ?
#
loop_
_entity_poly.entity_id
_entity_poly.type
_entity_poly.pdbx_seq_one_letter_code
_entity_poly.pdbx_strand_id
1 'polypeptide(L)'
;SEPQSSVSNTTLSGNDTTLYFKNGTSYNVKLTDIDGNVLTNQTVSFLINGKLYNRTTGSNGIASININLGAGKYTVVASYAGSSMYGSSSVTSLVEVLSTISANDVVKFYKNGTQYYAKFVDGNGNPLINTEVKFNINGVFYIRNTNGSGIARLNIALDSGKYILTAIHPNGEMFANNITVLSTINSGDMTKYFKNGTQYYATFYDDSGNPLINTTVRFNINGVIYERITNDKGTAMLTI
;
A
#
# COMPACT_ATOMS: atom_id res chain seq x y z
N SER A 1 6.05 -57.10 32.49
CA SER A 1 6.25 -55.94 31.64
C SER A 1 4.90 -55.33 31.34
N GLU A 2 4.65 -54.11 31.81
CA GLU A 2 3.48 -53.35 31.43
C GLU A 2 3.49 -53.12 29.92
N PRO A 3 2.37 -53.24 29.19
CA PRO A 3 2.31 -52.93 27.79
C PRO A 3 2.57 -51.43 27.61
N GLN A 4 3.64 -51.11 26.88
CA GLN A 4 3.96 -49.75 26.47
C GLN A 4 2.77 -49.21 25.64
N SER A 5 2.00 -48.29 26.22
CA SER A 5 0.87 -47.64 25.54
C SER A 5 1.42 -46.97 24.28
N SER A 6 1.14 -47.52 23.10
CA SER A 6 1.50 -46.91 21.84
C SER A 6 0.68 -45.66 21.65
N VAL A 7 1.36 -44.51 21.58
CA VAL A 7 0.75 -43.20 21.28
C VAL A 7 0.16 -43.25 19.88
N SER A 8 -1.14 -42.94 19.72
CA SER A 8 -1.80 -42.89 18.43
C SER A 8 -1.34 -41.66 17.62
N ASN A 9 -0.98 -41.84 16.35
CA ASN A 9 -0.63 -40.75 15.48
C ASN A 9 -1.80 -39.80 15.24
N THR A 10 -1.51 -38.52 15.00
CA THR A 10 -2.50 -37.51 14.68
C THR A 10 -2.20 -36.82 13.37
N THR A 11 -3.22 -36.22 12.79
CA THR A 11 -3.11 -35.36 11.62
C THR A 11 -3.73 -34.01 11.96
N LEU A 12 -2.93 -32.95 11.80
CA LEU A 12 -3.41 -31.56 11.82
C LEU A 12 -3.47 -31.05 10.38
N SER A 13 -4.66 -30.71 9.89
CA SER A 13 -4.89 -30.25 8.50
C SER A 13 -5.40 -28.82 8.48
N GLY A 14 -4.90 -28.01 7.56
CA GLY A 14 -5.32 -26.63 7.29
C GLY A 14 -5.01 -26.28 5.84
N ASN A 15 -5.72 -25.30 5.29
CA ASN A 15 -5.56 -24.87 3.90
C ASN A 15 -5.05 -23.45 3.83
N ASP A 16 -4.36 -23.12 2.74
CA ASP A 16 -4.07 -21.74 2.39
C ASP A 16 -5.35 -20.92 2.36
N THR A 17 -5.26 -19.67 2.82
CA THR A 17 -6.44 -18.82 3.00
C THR A 17 -6.15 -17.45 2.38
N THR A 18 -7.04 -16.99 1.51
CA THR A 18 -7.00 -15.63 0.94
C THR A 18 -8.23 -14.87 1.42
N LEU A 19 -8.02 -13.65 1.92
CA LEU A 19 -9.09 -12.81 2.45
C LEU A 19 -8.78 -11.34 2.19
N TYR A 20 -9.81 -10.48 2.17
CA TYR A 20 -9.62 -9.03 2.20
C TYR A 20 -9.42 -8.51 3.62
N PHE A 21 -8.72 -7.39 3.74
CA PHE A 21 -8.44 -6.73 5.01
C PHE A 21 -9.71 -6.59 5.87
N LYS A 22 -9.65 -7.07 7.11
CA LYS A 22 -10.73 -7.02 8.12
C LYS A 22 -12.09 -7.57 7.66
N ASN A 23 -12.13 -8.57 6.78
CA ASN A 23 -13.40 -9.15 6.34
C ASN A 23 -14.00 -10.19 7.32
N GLY A 24 -13.34 -10.47 8.44
CA GLY A 24 -13.83 -11.39 9.48
C GLY A 24 -13.47 -12.86 9.24
N THR A 25 -12.78 -13.21 8.18
CA THR A 25 -12.35 -14.59 7.91
C THR A 25 -11.37 -15.08 8.95
N SER A 26 -11.55 -16.34 9.40
CA SER A 26 -10.65 -17.03 10.30
C SER A 26 -9.83 -18.07 9.55
N TYR A 27 -8.60 -18.32 10.00
CA TYR A 27 -7.83 -19.48 9.60
C TYR A 27 -8.20 -20.65 10.51
N ASN A 28 -8.52 -21.79 9.91
CA ASN A 28 -9.02 -22.98 10.60
C ASN A 28 -8.11 -24.17 10.35
N VAL A 29 -7.89 -24.97 11.39
CA VAL A 29 -7.24 -26.28 11.29
C VAL A 29 -8.12 -27.36 11.94
N LYS A 30 -8.07 -28.59 11.40
CA LYS A 30 -8.78 -29.72 11.92
C LYS A 30 -7.79 -30.76 12.44
N LEU A 31 -7.99 -31.24 13.64
CA LEU A 31 -7.19 -32.28 14.31
C LEU A 31 -7.96 -33.60 14.35
N THR A 32 -7.32 -34.65 13.83
CA THR A 32 -7.89 -36.02 13.84
C THR A 32 -6.85 -37.02 14.32
N ASP A 33 -7.30 -38.18 14.79
CA ASP A 33 -6.46 -39.34 15.01
C ASP A 33 -6.17 -40.08 13.69
N ILE A 34 -5.45 -41.20 13.77
CA ILE A 34 -5.07 -42.03 12.62
C ILE A 34 -6.26 -42.62 11.86
N ASP A 35 -7.37 -42.85 12.57
CA ASP A 35 -8.60 -43.42 12.02
C ASP A 35 -9.55 -42.35 11.46
N GLY A 36 -9.15 -41.09 11.54
CA GLY A 36 -9.91 -39.93 11.05
C GLY A 36 -10.97 -39.39 12.03
N ASN A 37 -11.02 -39.90 13.25
CA ASN A 37 -11.90 -39.37 14.28
C ASN A 37 -11.41 -38.01 14.74
N VAL A 38 -12.34 -37.09 14.97
CA VAL A 38 -12.01 -35.74 15.42
C VAL A 38 -11.56 -35.74 16.89
N LEU A 39 -10.50 -34.97 17.17
CA LEU A 39 -9.99 -34.79 18.52
C LEU A 39 -10.49 -33.47 19.11
N THR A 40 -11.33 -33.56 20.13
CA THR A 40 -11.95 -32.41 20.80
C THR A 40 -11.19 -32.01 22.05
N ASN A 41 -11.37 -30.76 22.49
CA ASN A 41 -10.72 -30.20 23.68
C ASN A 41 -9.19 -30.32 23.69
N GLN A 42 -8.57 -30.34 22.53
CA GLN A 42 -7.11 -30.37 22.38
C GLN A 42 -6.60 -28.94 22.11
N THR A 43 -5.49 -28.60 22.74
CA THR A 43 -4.85 -27.28 22.53
C THR A 43 -3.98 -27.30 21.24
N VAL A 44 -4.28 -26.41 20.31
CA VAL A 44 -3.48 -26.14 19.10
C VAL A 44 -2.86 -24.76 19.23
N SER A 45 -1.56 -24.68 18.98
CA SER A 45 -0.79 -23.44 18.95
C SER A 45 -0.65 -22.95 17.52
N PHE A 46 -0.89 -21.66 17.28
CA PHE A 46 -0.75 -21.00 15.99
C PHE A 46 0.33 -19.94 16.07
N LEU A 47 1.38 -20.06 15.27
CA LEU A 47 2.40 -19.04 15.12
C LEU A 47 2.17 -18.31 13.79
N ILE A 48 1.86 -17.02 13.85
CA ILE A 48 1.68 -16.16 12.67
C ILE A 48 2.19 -14.75 12.96
N ASN A 49 2.94 -14.17 12.03
CA ASN A 49 3.52 -12.82 12.16
C ASN A 49 4.27 -12.61 13.51
N GLY A 50 5.04 -13.62 13.94
CA GLY A 50 5.82 -13.60 15.17
C GLY A 50 5.00 -13.68 16.47
N LYS A 51 3.67 -13.87 16.39
CA LYS A 51 2.77 -14.02 17.57
C LYS A 51 2.26 -15.42 17.68
N LEU A 52 2.21 -15.93 18.92
CA LEU A 52 1.70 -17.24 19.26
C LEU A 52 0.29 -17.11 19.85
N TYR A 53 -0.64 -17.94 19.35
CA TYR A 53 -2.02 -18.01 19.81
C TYR A 53 -2.36 -19.47 20.12
N ASN A 54 -2.92 -19.73 21.29
CA ASN A 54 -3.42 -21.05 21.66
C ASN A 54 -4.95 -21.08 21.54
N ARG A 55 -5.48 -22.13 20.91
CA ARG A 55 -6.91 -22.37 20.75
C ARG A 55 -7.24 -23.83 21.03
N THR A 56 -8.43 -24.08 21.52
CA THR A 56 -8.90 -25.42 21.81
C THR A 56 -9.79 -25.89 20.67
N THR A 57 -9.63 -27.17 20.28
CA THR A 57 -10.49 -27.77 19.25
C THR A 57 -11.91 -27.94 19.79
N GLY A 58 -12.90 -27.56 18.99
CA GLY A 58 -14.33 -27.73 19.28
C GLY A 58 -14.81 -29.18 19.09
N SER A 59 -16.14 -29.37 19.17
CA SER A 59 -16.80 -30.68 18.97
C SER A 59 -16.58 -31.27 17.57
N ASN A 60 -16.22 -30.45 16.59
CA ASN A 60 -15.89 -30.86 15.22
C ASN A 60 -14.38 -31.04 14.98
N GLY A 61 -13.55 -30.98 16.04
CA GLY A 61 -12.10 -31.08 15.97
C GLY A 61 -11.41 -29.87 15.37
N ILE A 62 -12.10 -28.72 15.19
CA ILE A 62 -11.56 -27.52 14.59
C ILE A 62 -11.09 -26.54 15.66
N ALA A 63 -9.88 -25.99 15.46
CA ALA A 63 -9.37 -24.82 16.16
C ALA A 63 -9.20 -23.66 15.16
N SER A 64 -9.44 -22.41 15.60
CA SER A 64 -9.53 -21.25 14.71
C SER A 64 -8.83 -20.02 15.30
N ILE A 65 -8.20 -19.23 14.45
CA ILE A 65 -7.74 -17.88 14.78
C ILE A 65 -8.34 -16.85 13.81
N ASN A 66 -8.79 -15.72 14.35
CA ASN A 66 -9.23 -14.59 13.52
C ASN A 66 -8.02 -13.90 12.90
N ILE A 67 -8.10 -13.58 11.62
CA ILE A 67 -7.04 -12.89 10.89
C ILE A 67 -7.30 -11.37 10.94
N ASN A 68 -6.55 -10.67 11.79
CA ASN A 68 -6.58 -9.21 11.94
C ASN A 68 -5.20 -8.61 11.58
N LEU A 69 -4.69 -8.98 10.40
CA LEU A 69 -3.39 -8.53 9.89
C LEU A 69 -3.60 -7.50 8.77
N GLY A 70 -2.60 -6.65 8.56
CA GLY A 70 -2.54 -5.76 7.40
C GLY A 70 -2.46 -6.55 6.08
N ALA A 71 -2.66 -5.85 4.95
CA ALA A 71 -2.48 -6.47 3.64
C ALA A 71 -1.05 -7.01 3.48
N GLY A 72 -0.94 -8.26 2.99
CA GLY A 72 0.35 -8.95 2.86
C GLY A 72 0.21 -10.46 2.86
N LYS A 73 1.36 -11.14 2.76
CA LYS A 73 1.44 -12.61 2.78
C LYS A 73 2.12 -13.06 4.07
N TYR A 74 1.51 -14.02 4.75
CA TYR A 74 1.94 -14.52 6.05
C TYR A 74 1.98 -16.04 6.04
N THR A 75 3.04 -16.61 6.61
CA THR A 75 3.08 -18.04 6.91
C THR A 75 2.46 -18.25 8.28
N VAL A 76 1.51 -19.18 8.41
CA VAL A 76 0.97 -19.67 9.66
C VAL A 76 1.47 -21.09 9.88
N VAL A 77 2.00 -21.36 11.08
CA VAL A 77 2.34 -22.70 11.55
C VAL A 77 1.39 -23.05 12.68
N ALA A 78 0.55 -24.05 12.47
CA ALA A 78 -0.29 -24.61 13.52
C ALA A 78 0.32 -25.91 14.02
N SER A 79 0.36 -26.11 15.34
CA SER A 79 1.01 -27.25 15.98
C SER A 79 0.16 -27.81 17.12
N TYR A 80 0.03 -29.11 17.15
CA TYR A 80 -0.47 -29.88 18.28
C TYR A 80 0.72 -30.58 18.94
N ALA A 81 0.93 -30.36 20.22
CA ALA A 81 2.10 -30.91 20.94
C ALA A 81 1.96 -32.39 21.27
N GLY A 82 0.74 -32.95 21.13
CA GLY A 82 0.44 -34.32 21.58
C GLY A 82 -0.04 -34.38 23.00
N SER A 83 -0.34 -35.61 23.47
CA SER A 83 -0.73 -35.94 24.83
C SER A 83 -0.18 -37.32 25.22
N SER A 84 -0.56 -37.85 26.37
CA SER A 84 -0.21 -39.24 26.77
C SER A 84 -0.79 -40.32 25.84
N MET A 85 -1.85 -39.99 25.07
CA MET A 85 -2.54 -40.94 24.17
C MET A 85 -2.29 -40.60 22.68
N TYR A 86 -1.93 -39.37 22.36
CA TYR A 86 -1.85 -38.84 20.98
C TYR A 86 -0.49 -38.24 20.67
N GLY A 87 0.04 -38.57 19.52
CA GLY A 87 1.28 -37.97 18.99
C GLY A 87 1.12 -36.51 18.57
N SER A 88 2.22 -35.81 18.44
CA SER A 88 2.25 -34.43 17.94
C SER A 88 2.03 -34.39 16.45
N SER A 89 1.48 -33.28 15.96
CA SER A 89 1.37 -32.99 14.51
C SER A 89 1.38 -31.50 14.25
N SER A 90 1.72 -31.11 13.02
CA SER A 90 1.75 -29.72 12.62
C SER A 90 1.38 -29.55 11.15
N VAL A 91 0.94 -28.34 10.79
CA VAL A 91 0.66 -27.93 9.43
C VAL A 91 1.14 -26.48 9.21
N THR A 92 1.67 -26.24 8.03
CA THR A 92 2.06 -24.90 7.60
C THR A 92 1.20 -24.49 6.41
N SER A 93 0.63 -23.28 6.45
CA SER A 93 -0.23 -22.73 5.40
C SER A 93 0.15 -21.29 5.12
N LEU A 94 -0.25 -20.81 3.95
CA LEU A 94 -0.14 -19.39 3.55
C LEU A 94 -1.46 -18.68 3.86
N VAL A 95 -1.37 -17.51 4.51
CA VAL A 95 -2.49 -16.58 4.67
C VAL A 95 -2.17 -15.33 3.87
N GLU A 96 -2.97 -15.03 2.85
CA GLU A 96 -2.84 -13.82 2.04
C GLU A 96 -3.97 -12.86 2.36
N VAL A 97 -3.61 -11.68 2.90
CA VAL A 97 -4.55 -10.59 3.15
C VAL A 97 -4.46 -9.59 2.01
N LEU A 98 -5.53 -9.45 1.26
CA LEU A 98 -5.65 -8.52 0.14
C LEU A 98 -6.02 -7.13 0.66
N SER A 99 -5.42 -6.08 0.07
CA SER A 99 -5.82 -4.70 0.33
C SER A 99 -7.20 -4.42 -0.23
N THR A 100 -8.00 -3.64 0.50
CA THR A 100 -9.29 -3.09 0.03
C THR A 100 -9.11 -1.76 -0.72
N ILE A 101 -7.85 -1.29 -0.89
CA ILE A 101 -7.49 -0.10 -1.65
C ILE A 101 -6.46 -0.48 -2.70
N SER A 102 -6.63 0.03 -3.92
CA SER A 102 -5.62 -0.04 -4.97
C SER A 102 -5.47 1.29 -5.68
N ALA A 103 -4.23 1.74 -5.85
CA ALA A 103 -3.88 3.00 -6.50
C ALA A 103 -2.44 2.96 -6.98
N ASN A 104 -2.03 3.95 -7.77
CA ASN A 104 -0.68 4.06 -8.31
C ASN A 104 -0.04 5.39 -7.93
N ASP A 105 1.29 5.42 -7.93
CA ASP A 105 2.06 6.64 -7.84
C ASP A 105 1.73 7.57 -9.02
N VAL A 106 1.85 8.87 -8.79
CA VAL A 106 1.59 9.89 -9.81
C VAL A 106 2.86 10.72 -10.04
N VAL A 107 3.23 10.87 -11.30
CA VAL A 107 4.24 11.84 -11.75
C VAL A 107 3.56 12.79 -12.73
N LYS A 108 3.62 14.08 -12.45
CA LYS A 108 3.00 15.11 -13.31
C LYS A 108 3.82 16.39 -13.31
N PHE A 109 3.69 17.22 -14.35
CA PHE A 109 4.21 18.56 -14.32
C PHE A 109 3.33 19.51 -13.51
N TYR A 110 3.92 20.57 -13.01
CA TYR A 110 3.23 21.66 -12.32
C TYR A 110 2.07 22.21 -13.17
N LYS A 111 0.90 22.36 -12.54
CA LYS A 111 -0.37 22.76 -13.18
C LYS A 111 -0.92 21.82 -14.26
N ASN A 112 -0.30 20.69 -14.53
CA ASN A 112 -0.88 19.66 -15.38
C ASN A 112 -2.18 19.14 -14.75
N GLY A 113 -3.19 18.78 -15.58
CA GLY A 113 -4.51 18.34 -15.14
C GLY A 113 -4.58 16.89 -14.59
N THR A 114 -3.47 16.16 -14.54
CA THR A 114 -3.44 14.77 -14.04
C THR A 114 -3.94 14.69 -12.60
N GLN A 115 -4.86 13.75 -12.35
CA GLN A 115 -5.46 13.50 -11.05
C GLN A 115 -4.93 12.20 -10.45
N TYR A 116 -5.03 12.07 -9.12
CA TYR A 116 -4.86 10.81 -8.43
C TYR A 116 -6.17 10.05 -8.40
N TYR A 117 -6.12 8.74 -8.63
CA TYR A 117 -7.26 7.82 -8.57
C TYR A 117 -6.95 6.67 -7.63
N ALA A 118 -7.91 6.32 -6.77
CA ALA A 118 -7.86 5.13 -5.94
C ALA A 118 -9.18 4.36 -6.07
N LYS A 119 -9.06 3.03 -6.20
CA LYS A 119 -10.18 2.10 -6.19
C LYS A 119 -10.32 1.51 -4.80
N PHE A 120 -11.54 1.46 -4.32
CA PHE A 120 -11.92 0.90 -3.02
C PHE A 120 -12.89 -0.26 -3.23
N VAL A 121 -12.68 -1.34 -2.49
CA VAL A 121 -13.55 -2.51 -2.50
C VAL A 121 -13.99 -2.86 -1.08
N ASP A 122 -15.11 -3.56 -0.94
CA ASP A 122 -15.56 -4.11 0.34
C ASP A 122 -14.75 -5.34 0.77
N GLY A 123 -15.09 -5.96 1.89
CA GLY A 123 -14.44 -7.18 2.40
C GLY A 123 -14.63 -8.43 1.53
N ASN A 124 -15.46 -8.36 0.49
CA ASN A 124 -15.67 -9.42 -0.49
C ASN A 124 -15.03 -9.12 -1.85
N GLY A 125 -14.38 -7.95 -1.99
CA GLY A 125 -13.75 -7.50 -3.22
C GLY A 125 -14.71 -6.81 -4.20
N ASN A 126 -15.96 -6.54 -3.81
CA ASN A 126 -16.89 -5.78 -4.62
C ASN A 126 -16.58 -4.28 -4.57
N PRO A 127 -16.82 -3.51 -5.65
CA PRO A 127 -16.65 -2.06 -5.63
C PRO A 127 -17.42 -1.40 -4.48
N LEU A 128 -16.74 -0.54 -3.73
CA LEU A 128 -17.36 0.29 -2.67
C LEU A 128 -18.03 1.50 -3.31
N ILE A 129 -19.35 1.40 -3.56
CA ILE A 129 -20.11 2.37 -4.37
C ILE A 129 -20.67 3.51 -3.51
N ASN A 130 -20.63 4.75 -4.01
CA ASN A 130 -21.21 5.96 -3.38
C ASN A 130 -20.81 6.11 -1.90
N THR A 131 -19.60 5.74 -1.56
CA THR A 131 -19.12 5.70 -0.18
C THR A 131 -18.08 6.80 0.04
N GLU A 132 -18.20 7.48 1.19
CA GLU A 132 -17.23 8.47 1.62
C GLU A 132 -15.89 7.79 1.94
N VAL A 133 -14.83 8.31 1.31
CA VAL A 133 -13.44 7.92 1.55
C VAL A 133 -12.60 9.18 1.79
N LYS A 134 -11.42 9.03 2.37
CA LYS A 134 -10.55 10.16 2.68
C LYS A 134 -9.21 10.03 2.00
N PHE A 135 -8.66 11.17 1.59
CA PHE A 135 -7.27 11.30 1.17
C PHE A 135 -6.56 12.26 2.11
N ASN A 136 -5.34 11.94 2.48
CA ASN A 136 -4.45 12.85 3.21
C ASN A 136 -3.21 13.14 2.38
N ILE A 137 -2.88 14.42 2.21
CA ILE A 137 -1.62 14.88 1.64
C ILE A 137 -1.18 16.13 2.39
N ASN A 138 0.07 16.19 2.83
CA ASN A 138 0.62 17.28 3.65
C ASN A 138 -0.21 17.59 4.92
N GLY A 139 -0.82 16.58 5.54
CA GLY A 139 -1.66 16.77 6.73
C GLY A 139 -3.06 17.33 6.45
N VAL A 140 -3.37 17.64 5.19
CA VAL A 140 -4.71 18.10 4.77
C VAL A 140 -5.55 16.90 4.36
N PHE A 141 -6.77 16.82 4.91
CA PHE A 141 -7.73 15.76 4.60
C PHE A 141 -8.74 16.24 3.55
N TYR A 142 -8.96 15.39 2.56
CA TYR A 142 -9.95 15.59 1.51
C TYR A 142 -10.95 14.44 1.53
N ILE A 143 -12.22 14.80 1.65
CA ILE A 143 -13.34 13.85 1.61
C ILE A 143 -13.82 13.74 0.16
N ARG A 144 -14.01 12.49 -0.32
CA ARG A 144 -14.51 12.19 -1.66
C ARG A 144 -15.47 11.01 -1.59
N ASN A 145 -16.43 10.96 -2.48
CA ASN A 145 -17.29 9.80 -2.66
C ASN A 145 -16.77 8.96 -3.83
N THR A 146 -16.80 7.65 -3.66
CA THR A 146 -16.53 6.70 -4.72
C THR A 146 -17.67 6.70 -5.75
N ASN A 147 -17.34 6.44 -7.00
CA ASN A 147 -18.33 6.28 -8.08
C ASN A 147 -18.89 4.85 -8.13
N GLY A 148 -19.68 4.53 -9.17
CA GLY A 148 -20.27 3.21 -9.40
C GLY A 148 -19.27 2.06 -9.60
N SER A 149 -18.00 2.37 -9.83
CA SER A 149 -16.90 1.40 -9.93
C SER A 149 -16.01 1.34 -8.68
N GLY A 150 -16.41 2.02 -7.59
CA GLY A 150 -15.63 2.11 -6.37
C GLY A 150 -14.41 3.03 -6.46
N ILE A 151 -14.35 3.94 -7.44
CA ILE A 151 -13.21 4.82 -7.67
C ILE A 151 -13.50 6.21 -7.11
N ALA A 152 -12.57 6.74 -6.31
CA ALA A 152 -12.50 8.13 -5.90
C ALA A 152 -11.28 8.81 -6.52
N ARG A 153 -11.37 10.13 -6.73
CA ARG A 153 -10.30 10.93 -7.35
C ARG A 153 -9.97 12.17 -6.54
N LEU A 154 -8.72 12.61 -6.66
CA LEU A 154 -8.25 13.86 -6.08
C LEU A 154 -7.44 14.66 -7.10
N ASN A 155 -7.78 15.96 -7.24
CA ASN A 155 -6.95 16.89 -8.00
C ASN A 155 -5.67 17.17 -7.23
N ILE A 156 -4.54 17.11 -7.92
CA ILE A 156 -3.23 17.43 -7.35
C ILE A 156 -2.85 18.85 -7.78
N ALA A 157 -3.14 19.82 -6.92
CA ALA A 157 -2.83 21.23 -7.11
C ALA A 157 -1.72 21.66 -6.12
N LEU A 158 -0.54 21.04 -6.26
CA LEU A 158 0.62 21.27 -5.40
C LEU A 158 1.75 21.89 -6.22
N ASP A 159 2.63 22.60 -5.53
CA ASP A 159 3.89 23.08 -6.10
C ASP A 159 4.80 21.91 -6.50
N SER A 160 5.84 22.20 -7.28
CA SER A 160 6.83 21.20 -7.65
C SER A 160 7.51 20.61 -6.40
N GLY A 161 7.60 19.29 -6.35
CA GLY A 161 8.12 18.59 -5.18
C GLY A 161 7.69 17.12 -5.14
N LYS A 162 8.06 16.46 -4.05
CA LYS A 162 7.69 15.06 -3.76
C LYS A 162 6.82 15.02 -2.52
N TYR A 163 5.72 14.29 -2.61
CA TYR A 163 4.70 14.20 -1.57
C TYR A 163 4.27 12.75 -1.38
N ILE A 164 3.74 12.43 -0.21
CA ILE A 164 3.04 11.17 0.06
C ILE A 164 1.57 11.48 0.17
N LEU A 165 0.75 10.80 -0.64
CA LEU A 165 -0.70 10.81 -0.54
C LEU A 165 -1.16 9.50 0.07
N THR A 166 -1.95 9.57 1.13
CA THR A 166 -2.54 8.40 1.79
C THR A 166 -4.03 8.35 1.49
N ALA A 167 -4.49 7.29 0.84
CA ALA A 167 -5.88 6.94 0.70
C ALA A 167 -6.35 6.17 1.95
N ILE A 168 -7.53 6.49 2.48
CA ILE A 168 -8.04 5.96 3.74
C ILE A 168 -9.44 5.39 3.48
N HIS A 169 -9.57 4.08 3.71
CA HIS A 169 -10.82 3.35 3.61
C HIS A 169 -11.66 3.49 4.89
N PRO A 170 -13.00 3.47 4.85
CA PRO A 170 -13.85 3.47 6.04
C PRO A 170 -13.58 2.34 7.03
N ASN A 171 -13.07 1.20 6.58
CA ASN A 171 -12.64 0.08 7.46
C ASN A 171 -11.35 0.36 8.26
N GLY A 172 -10.71 1.52 8.01
CA GLY A 172 -9.46 1.96 8.65
C GLY A 172 -8.19 1.53 7.93
N GLU A 173 -8.27 0.86 6.78
CA GLU A 173 -7.10 0.60 5.95
C GLU A 173 -6.55 1.91 5.36
N MET A 174 -5.22 2.02 5.30
CA MET A 174 -4.50 3.13 4.71
C MET A 174 -3.55 2.63 3.63
N PHE A 175 -3.53 3.32 2.49
CA PHE A 175 -2.68 2.99 1.35
C PHE A 175 -1.96 4.24 0.87
N ALA A 176 -0.63 4.21 0.84
CA ALA A 176 0.20 5.36 0.50
C ALA A 176 0.81 5.24 -0.90
N ASN A 177 0.79 6.37 -1.63
CA ASN A 177 1.45 6.52 -2.93
C ASN A 177 2.37 7.75 -2.94
N ASN A 178 3.40 7.68 -3.79
CA ASN A 178 4.25 8.82 -4.07
C ASN A 178 3.60 9.70 -5.14
N ILE A 179 3.58 11.01 -4.87
CA ILE A 179 3.15 12.04 -5.81
C ILE A 179 4.36 12.90 -6.11
N THR A 180 4.80 12.93 -7.36
CA THR A 180 5.90 13.78 -7.83
C THR A 180 5.35 14.85 -8.76
N VAL A 181 5.49 16.11 -8.37
CA VAL A 181 5.17 17.26 -9.21
C VAL A 181 6.48 17.84 -9.74
N LEU A 182 6.68 17.69 -11.04
CA LEU A 182 7.86 18.18 -11.75
C LEU A 182 7.75 19.69 -11.99
N SER A 183 8.87 20.40 -11.82
CA SER A 183 8.93 21.80 -12.17
C SER A 183 8.85 22.00 -13.69
N THR A 184 8.15 23.03 -14.12
CA THR A 184 8.15 23.49 -15.51
C THR A 184 9.31 24.46 -15.81
N ILE A 185 10.19 24.67 -14.84
CA ILE A 185 11.43 25.46 -15.01
C ILE A 185 12.60 24.61 -14.49
N ASN A 186 13.64 24.49 -15.31
CA ASN A 186 14.88 23.84 -14.93
C ASN A 186 16.03 24.84 -15.04
N SER A 187 16.71 25.09 -13.92
CA SER A 187 17.88 25.97 -13.84
C SER A 187 18.75 25.54 -12.67
N GLY A 188 20.01 25.98 -12.66
CA GLY A 188 20.96 25.74 -11.56
C GLY A 188 21.40 27.04 -10.90
N ASP A 189 21.98 26.92 -9.72
CA ASP A 189 22.68 28.01 -9.07
C ASP A 189 23.92 28.40 -9.88
N MET A 190 24.30 29.69 -9.83
CA MET A 190 25.44 30.19 -10.56
C MET A 190 26.36 31.01 -9.65
N THR A 191 27.65 30.76 -9.75
CA THR A 191 28.71 31.58 -9.16
C THR A 191 29.59 32.13 -10.26
N LYS A 192 29.86 33.44 -10.24
CA LYS A 192 30.73 34.06 -11.20
C LYS A 192 31.59 35.15 -10.58
N TYR A 193 32.73 35.45 -11.20
CA TYR A 193 33.53 36.60 -10.84
C TYR A 193 32.95 37.89 -11.46
N PHE A 194 33.16 38.99 -10.81
CA PHE A 194 32.71 40.33 -11.29
C PHE A 194 33.16 40.59 -12.73
N LYS A 195 32.22 41.06 -13.56
CA LYS A 195 32.40 41.30 -15.00
C LYS A 195 32.89 40.11 -15.84
N ASN A 196 32.82 38.91 -15.33
CA ASN A 196 33.04 37.71 -16.10
C ASN A 196 31.86 37.50 -17.06
N GLY A 197 32.11 36.93 -18.24
CA GLY A 197 31.10 36.74 -19.30
C GLY A 197 30.11 35.59 -19.06
N THR A 198 30.14 34.92 -17.92
CA THR A 198 29.24 33.81 -17.58
C THR A 198 27.78 34.29 -17.53
N GLN A 199 26.91 33.57 -18.21
CA GLN A 199 25.48 33.86 -18.29
C GLN A 199 24.66 32.86 -17.53
N TYR A 200 23.48 33.27 -17.06
CA TYR A 200 22.52 32.41 -16.42
C TYR A 200 21.58 31.82 -17.47
N TYR A 201 21.29 30.51 -17.35
CA TYR A 201 20.42 29.78 -18.27
C TYR A 201 19.28 29.13 -17.49
N ALA A 202 18.08 29.17 -18.05
CA ALA A 202 16.93 28.40 -17.57
C ALA A 202 16.18 27.81 -18.76
N THR A 203 15.73 26.59 -18.64
CA THR A 203 14.88 25.88 -19.61
C THR A 203 13.46 25.80 -19.08
N PHE A 204 12.51 26.15 -19.93
CA PHE A 204 11.10 26.26 -19.63
C PHE A 204 10.32 25.21 -20.41
N TYR A 205 9.34 24.59 -19.72
CA TYR A 205 8.47 23.55 -20.27
C TYR A 205 7.00 23.94 -20.10
N ASP A 206 6.13 23.41 -20.96
CA ASP A 206 4.70 23.44 -20.75
C ASP A 206 4.28 22.43 -19.65
N ASP A 207 2.97 22.35 -19.38
CA ASP A 207 2.41 21.42 -18.39
C ASP A 207 2.44 19.95 -18.82
N SER A 208 2.83 19.68 -20.06
CA SER A 208 3.03 18.35 -20.63
C SER A 208 4.50 17.94 -20.71
N GLY A 209 5.40 18.86 -20.32
CA GLY A 209 6.85 18.65 -20.34
C GLY A 209 7.52 18.92 -21.66
N ASN A 210 6.81 19.52 -22.62
CA ASN A 210 7.43 19.95 -23.88
C ASN A 210 8.16 21.29 -23.70
N PRO A 211 9.32 21.50 -24.35
CA PRO A 211 10.01 22.78 -24.31
C PRO A 211 9.11 23.94 -24.79
N LEU A 212 9.08 25.02 -24.05
CA LEU A 212 8.43 26.27 -24.49
C LEU A 212 9.34 26.96 -25.51
N ILE A 213 9.04 26.77 -26.79
CA ILE A 213 9.84 27.31 -27.91
C ILE A 213 9.36 28.73 -28.29
N ASN A 214 10.28 29.62 -28.57
CA ASN A 214 10.01 30.99 -29.06
C ASN A 214 8.99 31.73 -28.16
N THR A 215 9.11 31.53 -26.87
CA THR A 215 8.17 32.02 -25.85
C THR A 215 8.84 33.08 -24.98
N THR A 216 8.15 34.18 -24.70
CA THR A 216 8.65 35.20 -23.77
C THR A 216 8.56 34.69 -22.32
N VAL A 217 9.71 34.69 -21.66
CA VAL A 217 9.85 34.32 -20.23
C VAL A 217 10.45 35.48 -19.44
N ARG A 218 10.28 35.45 -18.11
CA ARG A 218 10.72 36.51 -17.22
C ARG A 218 11.70 36.02 -16.19
N PHE A 219 12.78 36.73 -16.02
CA PHE A 219 13.73 36.59 -14.93
C PHE A 219 13.58 37.75 -13.96
N ASN A 220 13.62 37.49 -12.68
CA ASN A 220 13.63 38.51 -11.64
C ASN A 220 14.95 38.45 -10.88
N ILE A 221 15.68 39.59 -10.84
CA ILE A 221 16.85 39.74 -9.99
C ILE A 221 16.67 41.02 -9.16
N ASN A 222 16.63 40.86 -7.84
CA ASN A 222 16.49 41.97 -6.89
C ASN A 222 15.31 42.91 -7.23
N GLY A 223 14.18 42.35 -7.72
CA GLY A 223 12.99 43.11 -8.06
C GLY A 223 12.99 43.68 -9.48
N VAL A 224 14.07 43.53 -10.23
CA VAL A 224 14.15 43.97 -11.65
C VAL A 224 13.76 42.79 -12.55
N ILE A 225 12.80 43.04 -13.44
CA ILE A 225 12.28 42.04 -14.39
C ILE A 225 12.96 42.17 -15.72
N TYR A 226 13.48 41.07 -16.24
CA TYR A 226 14.09 40.94 -17.55
C TYR A 226 13.29 39.98 -18.43
N GLU A 227 12.82 40.42 -19.58
CA GLU A 227 12.15 39.55 -20.54
C GLU A 227 13.16 38.96 -21.52
N ARG A 228 13.02 37.67 -21.83
CA ARG A 228 13.84 36.93 -22.78
C ARG A 228 12.95 35.97 -23.57
N ILE A 229 13.38 35.66 -24.78
CA ILE A 229 12.71 34.70 -25.65
C ILE A 229 13.47 33.38 -25.58
N THR A 230 12.76 32.27 -25.36
CA THR A 230 13.33 30.93 -25.38
C THR A 230 13.70 30.50 -26.80
N ASN A 231 14.76 29.72 -26.91
CA ASN A 231 15.20 29.12 -28.18
C ASN A 231 14.38 27.86 -28.52
N ASP A 232 14.81 27.12 -29.54
CA ASP A 232 14.22 25.84 -30.01
C ASP A 232 14.29 24.69 -29.00
N LYS A 233 15.05 24.84 -27.93
CA LYS A 233 15.13 23.88 -26.80
C LYS A 233 14.38 24.36 -25.54
N GLY A 234 13.61 25.46 -25.65
CA GLY A 234 12.94 26.07 -24.51
C GLY A 234 13.88 26.80 -23.54
N THR A 235 15.14 27.07 -23.93
CA THR A 235 16.13 27.69 -23.06
C THR A 235 16.22 29.20 -23.34
N ALA A 236 16.18 29.98 -22.27
CA ALA A 236 16.47 31.42 -22.31
C ALA A 236 17.71 31.73 -21.48
N MET A 237 18.42 32.80 -21.83
CA MET A 237 19.60 33.23 -21.12
C MET A 237 19.48 34.68 -20.62
N LEU A 238 20.14 34.94 -19.49
CA LEU A 238 20.25 36.26 -18.90
C LEU A 238 21.72 36.62 -18.66
N THR A 239 22.13 37.74 -19.18
CA THR A 239 23.43 38.33 -18.86
C THR A 239 23.35 39.01 -17.49
N ILE A 240 24.24 38.64 -16.58
CA ILE A 240 24.30 39.13 -15.20
C ILE A 240 25.62 39.89 -14.98
#